data_e530bd93d7f75f837b4b212f221390f4
#
_entry.id   e530bd93d7f75f837b4b212f221390f4
#
_cell.length_a   1.000
_cell.length_b   1.000
_cell.length_c   1.000
_cell.angle_alpha   90.00
_cell.angle_beta   90.00
_cell.angle_gamma   90.00
#
_symmetry.space_group_name_H-M   'P 1'
#
loop_
_entity.id
_entity.type
_entity.pdbx_description
1 polymer ?
#
loop_
_entity_poly.entity_id
_entity_poly.type
_entity_poly.pdbx_seq_one_letter_code
_entity_poly.pdbx_strand_id
1 'polypeptide(L)'
;MLKRQAKRMPRHDAPNIVVLRQRLLPHHREVLSRWLEAGRCMGLCDASACLPRPGRIEPDYVLVWVRENPDPAYMIAPEGMYWRVTDCIRSETLARHASFEAALHHIRPVLKLHEAA
;
A
#
# COMPACT_ATOMS: atom_id res chain seq x y z
N MET A 1 39.50 4.62 -17.84
CA MET A 1 38.99 4.37 -17.43
C MET A 1 38.69 4.44 -16.74
N LEU A 2 38.66 4.70 -16.83
CA LEU A 2 38.10 4.54 -16.14
C LEU A 2 37.73 4.55 -15.59
N LYS A 3 37.77 4.74 -15.63
CA LYS A 3 37.11 4.55 -15.02
C LYS A 3 36.61 4.58 -14.58
N ARG A 4 36.74 4.90 -14.92
CA ARG A 4 36.01 4.73 -14.43
C ARG A 4 35.59 4.92 -13.81
N GLN A 5 35.49 5.24 -13.80
CA GLN A 5 34.78 5.18 -13.09
C GLN A 5 34.15 5.26 -12.51
N ALA A 6 34.63 5.57 -13.21
CA ALA A 6 33.79 5.43 -12.49
C ALA A 6 33.23 5.40 -12.01
N LYS A 7 33.20 5.59 -12.29
CA LYS A 7 32.40 5.37 -11.63
C LYS A 7 31.82 5.23 -10.86
N ARG A 8 32.19 5.47 -11.27
CA ARG A 8 31.42 5.13 -10.44
C ARG A 8 30.95 5.38 -9.47
N MET A 9 30.98 5.50 -9.48
CA MET A 9 30.22 5.47 -8.49
C MET A 9 29.83 5.60 -7.65
N PRO A 10 30.14 5.65 -7.66
CA PRO A 10 29.45 5.54 -6.65
C PRO A 10 29.08 5.36 -5.99
N ARG A 11 29.29 5.38 -6.06
CA ARG A 11 28.70 4.99 -5.27
C ARG A 11 28.51 5.06 -4.28
N HIS A 12 28.48 5.12 -4.46
CA HIS A 12 27.97 5.01 -3.45
C HIS A 12 27.52 5.09 -2.74
N ASP A 13 27.82 5.12 -3.16
CA ASP A 13 27.25 5.05 -2.46
C ASP A 13 26.64 5.05 -1.78
N ALA A 14 26.98 5.56 -2.69
CA ALA A 14 26.31 5.43 -1.70
C ALA A 14 25.08 4.64 -1.28
N PRO A 15 25.20 3.57 -0.91
CA PRO A 15 24.17 2.65 -0.50
C PRO A 15 23.38 3.08 0.73
N ASN A 16 23.64 4.27 1.21
CA ASN A 16 22.95 4.76 2.40
C ASN A 16 21.72 5.61 2.08
N ILE A 17 21.30 5.57 0.84
CA ILE A 17 20.10 6.29 0.44
C ILE A 17 18.90 5.55 0.97
N VAL A 18 18.13 6.21 1.81
CA VAL A 18 16.89 5.65 2.36
C VAL A 18 15.73 6.28 1.60
N VAL A 19 14.96 5.45 0.93
CA VAL A 19 13.79 5.92 0.22
C VAL A 19 12.67 6.12 1.22
N LEU A 20 12.20 7.34 1.35
CA LEU A 20 11.10 7.64 2.28
C LEU A 20 9.79 7.21 1.66
N ARG A 21 9.12 6.31 2.34
CA ARG A 21 7.81 5.85 1.90
C ARG A 21 7.08 5.24 3.08
N GLN A 22 5.77 5.12 2.92
CA GLN A 22 4.95 4.46 3.92
C GLN A 22 5.28 2.97 3.96
N ARG A 23 5.09 2.37 5.11
CA ARG A 23 5.28 0.95 5.32
C ARG A 23 4.06 0.40 6.01
N LEU A 24 3.76 -0.85 5.71
CA LEU A 24 2.61 -1.52 6.32
C LEU A 24 3.03 -2.02 7.70
N LEU A 25 2.60 -1.33 8.71
CA LEU A 25 2.96 -1.61 10.10
C LEU A 25 1.89 -2.50 10.74
N PRO A 26 2.19 -3.12 11.90
CA PRO A 26 1.21 -3.98 12.56
C PRO A 26 -0.13 -3.30 12.83
N HIS A 27 -0.12 -2.02 13.24
CA HIS A 27 -1.39 -1.34 13.51
C HIS A 27 -2.20 -1.12 12.24
N HIS A 28 -1.54 -1.00 11.09
CA HIS A 28 -2.26 -0.92 9.81
C HIS A 28 -3.00 -2.22 9.53
N ARG A 29 -2.37 -3.34 9.87
CA ARG A 29 -2.98 -4.65 9.63
C ARG A 29 -4.17 -4.86 10.55
N GLU A 30 -4.10 -4.32 11.76
CA GLU A 30 -5.22 -4.35 12.68
C GLU A 30 -6.40 -3.54 12.14
N VAL A 31 -6.10 -2.34 11.65
CA VAL A 31 -7.13 -1.49 11.05
C VAL A 31 -7.74 -2.18 9.84
N LEU A 32 -6.90 -2.82 9.03
CA LEU A 32 -7.36 -3.55 7.86
C LEU A 32 -8.36 -4.64 8.25
N SER A 33 -8.05 -5.40 9.30
CA SER A 33 -8.94 -6.46 9.77
C SER A 33 -10.29 -5.91 10.22
N ARG A 34 -10.26 -4.82 10.98
CA ARG A 34 -11.51 -4.21 11.46
C ARG A 34 -12.32 -3.64 10.30
N TRP A 35 -11.63 -3.03 9.35
CA TRP A 35 -12.29 -2.47 8.17
C TRP A 35 -12.94 -3.57 7.36
N LEU A 36 -12.23 -4.68 7.15
CA LEU A 36 -12.76 -5.80 6.39
C LEU A 36 -14.00 -6.36 7.05
N GLU A 37 -13.94 -6.55 8.37
CA GLU A 37 -15.06 -7.09 9.11
C GLU A 37 -16.27 -6.18 9.03
N ALA A 38 -16.03 -4.88 9.21
CA ALA A 38 -17.12 -3.90 9.17
C ALA A 38 -17.72 -3.78 7.77
N GLY A 39 -16.91 -4.04 6.73
CA GLY A 39 -17.37 -3.86 5.36
C GLY A 39 -17.95 -5.09 4.69
N ARG A 40 -18.04 -6.22 5.42
CA ARG A 40 -18.56 -7.43 4.80
C ARG A 40 -19.99 -7.25 4.31
N CYS A 41 -20.80 -6.50 5.04
CA CYS A 41 -22.17 -6.21 4.62
C CYS A 41 -22.23 -5.26 3.44
N MET A 42 -21.12 -4.59 3.12
CA MET A 42 -21.03 -3.69 1.97
C MET A 42 -20.25 -4.30 0.81
N GLY A 43 -20.12 -5.61 0.82
CA GLY A 43 -19.54 -6.30 -0.32
C GLY A 43 -18.06 -6.60 -0.22
N LEU A 44 -17.39 -6.26 0.87
CA LEU A 44 -15.99 -6.66 1.05
C LEU A 44 -15.93 -8.16 1.30
N CYS A 45 -15.06 -8.83 0.58
CA CYS A 45 -14.93 -10.27 0.67
C CYS A 45 -13.67 -10.69 1.42
N ASP A 46 -12.55 -10.11 1.05
CA ASP A 46 -11.27 -10.47 1.65
C ASP A 46 -10.27 -9.36 1.42
N ALA A 47 -9.22 -9.38 2.22
CA ALA A 47 -8.12 -8.43 2.06
C ALA A 47 -6.85 -9.12 2.53
N SER A 48 -5.77 -8.93 1.80
CA SER A 48 -4.52 -9.60 2.08
C SER A 48 -3.37 -8.63 2.06
N ALA A 49 -2.59 -8.63 3.13
CA ALA A 49 -1.37 -7.83 3.20
C ALA A 49 -0.25 -8.63 2.55
N CYS A 50 0.35 -8.06 1.53
CA CYS A 50 1.43 -8.71 0.79
C CYS A 50 2.72 -8.03 1.19
N LEU A 51 3.53 -8.72 1.96
CA LEU A 51 4.80 -8.20 2.45
C LEU A 51 5.92 -8.67 1.55
N PRO A 52 7.00 -7.90 1.45
CA PRO A 52 8.12 -8.31 0.61
C PRO A 52 8.81 -9.53 1.21
N ARG A 53 9.40 -10.33 0.35
CA ARG A 53 10.21 -11.45 0.82
C ARG A 53 11.49 -10.93 1.43
N PRO A 54 12.09 -11.68 2.36
CA PRO A 54 13.37 -11.27 2.91
C PRO A 54 14.40 -11.03 1.82
N GLY A 55 15.13 -9.93 1.91
CA GLY A 55 16.13 -9.59 0.94
C GLY A 55 15.61 -8.87 -0.30
N ARG A 56 14.31 -8.67 -0.41
CA ARG A 56 13.71 -7.95 -1.53
C ARG A 56 13.42 -6.53 -1.13
N ILE A 57 13.42 -5.64 -2.13
CA ILE A 57 13.18 -4.21 -1.90
C ILE A 57 11.77 -3.82 -2.29
N GLU A 58 10.95 -4.78 -2.61
CA GLU A 58 9.57 -4.52 -3.04
C GLU A 58 8.77 -3.86 -1.93
N PRO A 59 7.89 -2.94 -2.26
CA PRO A 59 7.03 -2.33 -1.23
C PRO A 59 5.97 -3.29 -0.73
N ASP A 60 5.53 -3.05 0.51
CA ASP A 60 4.36 -3.75 1.04
C ASP A 60 3.14 -3.25 0.28
N TYR A 61 2.13 -4.09 0.15
CA TYR A 61 0.87 -3.63 -0.43
C TYR A 61 -0.27 -4.49 0.06
N VAL A 62 -1.49 -4.02 -0.17
CA VAL A 62 -2.70 -4.71 0.24
C VAL A 62 -3.56 -4.94 -0.99
N LEU A 63 -4.07 -6.16 -1.13
CA LEU A 63 -5.06 -6.48 -2.16
C LEU A 63 -6.41 -6.67 -1.50
N VAL A 64 -7.46 -6.19 -2.16
CA VAL A 64 -8.82 -6.23 -1.63
C VAL A 64 -9.73 -6.89 -2.65
N TRP A 65 -10.50 -7.87 -2.20
CA TRP A 65 -11.48 -8.58 -3.01
C TRP A 65 -12.89 -8.14 -2.62
N VAL A 66 -13.73 -7.99 -3.64
CA VAL A 66 -15.14 -7.68 -3.42
C VAL A 66 -15.97 -8.88 -3.88
N ARG A 67 -17.22 -8.90 -3.42
CA ARG A 67 -18.08 -10.08 -3.56
C ARG A 67 -18.29 -10.51 -5.01
N GLU A 68 -18.39 -9.58 -5.91
CA GLU A 68 -18.77 -9.87 -7.28
C GLU A 68 -17.61 -10.25 -8.19
N ASN A 69 -16.40 -10.30 -7.66
CA ASN A 69 -15.24 -10.49 -8.51
C ASN A 69 -14.27 -11.50 -7.92
N PRO A 70 -13.86 -12.52 -8.71
CA PRO A 70 -12.90 -13.51 -8.20
C PRO A 70 -11.48 -12.98 -8.12
N ASP A 71 -11.17 -11.90 -8.85
CA ASP A 71 -9.85 -11.29 -8.83
C ASP A 71 -9.82 -10.10 -7.90
N PRO A 72 -8.64 -9.70 -7.42
CA PRO A 72 -8.57 -8.52 -6.56
C PRO A 72 -9.13 -7.30 -7.28
N ALA A 73 -9.96 -6.55 -6.58
CA ALA A 73 -10.60 -5.38 -7.14
C ALA A 73 -9.80 -4.11 -6.89
N TYR A 74 -9.12 -4.04 -5.76
CA TYR A 74 -8.37 -2.85 -5.38
C TYR A 74 -7.01 -3.21 -4.79
N MET A 75 -6.08 -2.28 -4.94
CA MET A 75 -4.77 -2.39 -4.32
C MET A 75 -4.45 -1.09 -3.60
N ILE A 76 -3.88 -1.21 -2.40
CA ILE A 76 -3.35 -0.06 -1.69
C ILE A 76 -1.86 -0.28 -1.54
N ALA A 77 -1.07 0.67 -2.04
CA ALA A 77 0.38 0.53 -2.02
C ALA A 77 1.02 1.86 -1.64
N PRO A 78 2.16 1.81 -0.97
CA PRO A 78 2.90 3.04 -0.67
C PRO A 78 3.39 3.70 -1.95
N GLU A 79 3.28 5.01 -1.98
CA GLU A 79 3.88 5.83 -3.02
C GLU A 79 4.46 7.04 -2.33
N GLY A 80 5.76 6.99 -2.03
CA GLY A 80 6.36 7.99 -1.18
C GLY A 80 5.70 7.94 0.19
N MET A 81 5.30 9.09 0.69
CA MET A 81 4.65 9.17 1.99
C MET A 81 3.12 9.09 1.90
N TYR A 82 2.62 8.66 0.75
CA TYR A 82 1.19 8.51 0.53
C TYR A 82 0.83 7.05 0.33
N TRP A 83 -0.45 6.76 0.44
CA TRP A 83 -1.02 5.46 0.12
C TRP A 83 -1.83 5.61 -1.16
N ARG A 84 -1.41 4.90 -2.19
CA ARG A 84 -2.09 4.96 -3.49
C ARG A 84 -3.15 3.87 -3.56
N VAL A 85 -4.35 4.27 -3.94
CA VAL A 85 -5.46 3.34 -4.14
C VAL A 85 -5.61 3.11 -5.64
N THR A 86 -5.57 1.86 -6.05
CA THR A 86 -5.66 1.48 -7.46
C THR A 86 -6.85 0.58 -7.68
N ASP A 87 -7.59 0.84 -8.77
CA ASP A 87 -8.63 -0.06 -9.27
C ASP A 87 -7.93 -1.10 -10.13
N CYS A 88 -7.84 -2.33 -9.63
CA CYS A 88 -7.09 -3.37 -10.32
C CYS A 88 -7.80 -3.88 -11.57
N ILE A 89 -9.11 -3.73 -11.62
CA ILE A 89 -9.89 -4.20 -12.77
C ILE A 89 -9.69 -3.27 -13.95
N ARG A 90 -9.66 -1.98 -13.70
CA ARG A 90 -9.46 -0.99 -14.76
C ARG A 90 -8.02 -0.53 -14.89
N SER A 91 -7.16 -0.97 -13.98
CA SER A 91 -5.75 -0.56 -13.93
C SER A 91 -5.61 0.95 -13.83
N GLU A 92 -6.40 1.55 -12.95
CA GLU A 92 -6.42 3.00 -12.77
C GLU A 92 -6.09 3.38 -11.35
N THR A 93 -5.27 4.42 -11.18
CA THR A 93 -5.06 4.99 -9.88
C THR A 93 -6.27 5.85 -9.54
N LEU A 94 -6.91 5.56 -8.41
CA LEU A 94 -8.10 6.28 -8.00
C LEU A 94 -7.77 7.48 -7.13
N ALA A 95 -6.81 7.32 -6.24
CA ALA A 95 -6.53 8.38 -5.26
C ALA A 95 -5.21 8.11 -4.55
N ARG A 96 -4.72 9.14 -3.87
CA ARG A 96 -3.57 9.06 -2.98
C ARG A 96 -3.96 9.71 -1.68
N HIS A 97 -3.69 9.04 -0.57
CA HIS A 97 -4.08 9.52 0.75
C HIS A 97 -2.89 9.50 1.69
N ALA A 98 -2.85 10.46 2.60
CA ALA A 98 -1.76 10.53 3.56
C ALA A 98 -1.87 9.47 4.65
N SER A 99 -3.07 8.95 4.90
CA SER A 99 -3.24 7.92 5.90
C SER A 99 -3.80 6.65 5.29
N PHE A 100 -3.43 5.53 5.91
CA PHE A 100 -3.90 4.22 5.47
C PHE A 100 -5.41 4.11 5.65
N GLU A 101 -5.91 4.64 6.78
CA GLU A 101 -7.35 4.61 7.04
C GLU A 101 -8.14 5.35 5.99
N ALA A 102 -7.62 6.51 5.55
CA ALA A 102 -8.29 7.27 4.50
C ALA A 102 -8.32 6.49 3.19
N ALA A 103 -7.26 5.73 2.91
CA ALA A 103 -7.22 4.90 1.72
C ALA A 103 -8.28 3.80 1.78
N LEU A 104 -8.41 3.15 2.93
CA LEU A 104 -9.45 2.15 3.10
C LEU A 104 -10.83 2.77 2.99
N HIS A 105 -11.01 3.94 3.58
CA HIS A 105 -12.29 4.65 3.55
C HIS A 105 -12.68 4.99 2.11
N HIS A 106 -11.70 5.25 1.28
CA HIS A 106 -11.97 5.55 -0.13
C HIS A 106 -12.61 4.36 -0.84
N ILE A 107 -12.18 3.16 -0.48
CA ILE A 107 -12.74 1.94 -1.09
C ILE A 107 -14.13 1.67 -0.54
N ARG A 108 -14.28 1.70 0.79
CA ARG A 108 -15.58 1.51 1.45
C ARG A 108 -15.57 2.30 2.76
N PRO A 109 -16.44 3.29 2.88
CA PRO A 109 -16.45 4.17 4.06
C PRO A 109 -17.21 3.55 5.23
N VAL A 110 -16.68 2.48 5.79
CA VAL A 110 -17.36 1.74 6.85
C VAL A 110 -16.82 1.99 8.24
N LEU A 111 -15.58 2.50 8.34
CA LEU A 111 -15.01 2.85 9.64
C LEU A 111 -15.13 4.35 9.84
N LYS A 112 -15.38 4.74 11.10
CA LYS A 112 -15.38 6.14 11.42
C LYS A 112 -13.92 6.60 11.50
N LEU A 113 -13.59 7.62 10.73
CA LEU A 113 -12.25 8.18 10.75
C LEU A 113 -12.08 9.03 12.00
N HIS A 114 -10.87 9.01 12.54
CA HIS A 114 -10.56 9.83 13.69
C HIS A 114 -10.20 11.22 13.22
N GLU A 115 -11.20 12.10 13.23
CA GLU A 115 -11.02 13.44 12.73
C GLU A 115 -10.00 14.23 13.52
N ALA A 116 -9.99 13.97 14.80
CA ALA A 116 -9.05 14.64 15.67
C ALA A 116 -7.62 14.22 15.37
N ALA A 117 -7.52 13.13 14.69
CA ALA A 117 -6.20 12.64 14.34
C ALA A 117 -5.68 13.44 13.19
#